data_915d9effa3765dbe041716efbcc6ebb1
#
_entry.id   915d9effa3765dbe041716efbcc6ebb1
#
_cell.length_a   1.000
_cell.length_b   1.000
_cell.length_c   1.000
_cell.angle_alpha   90.00
_cell.angle_beta   90.00
_cell.angle_gamma   90.00
#
_symmetry.space_group_name_H-M   'P 1'
#
loop_
_entity.id
_entity.type
_entity.pdbx_description
1 polymer ?
#
loop_
_entity_poly.entity_id
_entity_poly.type
_entity_poly.pdbx_seq_one_letter_code
_entity_poly.pdbx_strand_id
1 'polypeptide(L)'
;MIENRRRAFVLDRVAYDLTSLVPQWVKDESDVVLIFDSLSTDGIPRPSVWSKEFQKQVIQILDKLKFDTELDYFVVTGHFVPITTACCIFGMLFDTFTILQFSNAERAYIAIRVEYQNADTVS
;
A
#
# COMPACT_ATOMS: atom_id res chain seq x y z
N MET A 1 4.27 19.34 18.63
CA MET A 1 3.57 18.06 18.80
C MET A 1 3.47 17.37 17.45
N ILE A 2 3.82 16.12 17.42
CA ILE A 2 3.77 15.35 16.17
C ILE A 2 2.39 14.73 16.04
N GLU A 3 1.70 15.06 14.96
CA GLU A 3 0.45 14.40 14.65
C GLU A 3 0.72 13.02 14.09
N ASN A 4 0.04 12.01 14.65
CA ASN A 4 0.07 10.66 14.11
C ASN A 4 -0.95 10.57 12.98
N ARG A 5 -0.57 11.01 11.79
CA ARG A 5 -1.44 10.97 10.64
C ARG A 5 -1.38 9.60 9.99
N ARG A 6 -2.54 9.11 9.59
CA ARG A 6 -2.64 7.86 8.85
C ARG A 6 -2.34 8.12 7.39
N ARG A 7 -1.45 7.32 6.82
CA ARG A 7 -1.07 7.44 5.43
C ARG A 7 -1.61 6.26 4.65
N ALA A 8 -1.97 6.51 3.39
CA ALA A 8 -2.40 5.48 2.47
C ALA A 8 -1.28 5.23 1.46
N PHE A 9 -0.70 4.05 1.51
CA PHE A 9 0.35 3.63 0.58
C PHE A 9 -0.29 2.98 -0.63
N VAL A 10 -0.08 3.55 -1.80
CA VAL A 10 -0.61 3.09 -3.08
C VAL A 10 0.56 2.58 -3.92
N LEU A 11 0.41 1.39 -4.50
CA LEU A 11 1.51 0.78 -5.23
C LEU A 11 1.94 1.63 -6.43
N ASP A 12 0.97 2.06 -7.23
CA ASP A 12 1.25 2.84 -8.44
C ASP A 12 0.06 3.75 -8.73
N ARG A 13 0.34 4.86 -9.40
CA ARG A 13 -0.70 5.79 -9.81
C ARG A 13 -1.51 5.17 -10.95
N VAL A 14 -2.80 4.98 -10.73
CA VAL A 14 -3.72 4.49 -11.76
C VAL A 14 -4.67 5.58 -12.23
N ALA A 15 -4.65 6.75 -11.57
CA ALA A 15 -5.42 7.95 -11.94
C ALA A 15 -4.64 9.19 -11.54
N TYR A 16 -4.88 10.30 -12.24
CA TYR A 16 -4.16 11.55 -11.92
C TYR A 16 -4.58 12.14 -10.59
N ASP A 17 -5.84 11.98 -10.22
CA ASP A 17 -6.33 12.45 -8.93
C ASP A 17 -6.04 11.40 -7.86
N LEU A 18 -5.08 11.67 -7.00
CA LEU A 18 -4.67 10.74 -5.96
C LEU A 18 -5.78 10.47 -4.95
N THR A 19 -6.64 11.45 -4.69
CA THR A 19 -7.71 11.28 -3.72
C THR A 19 -8.78 10.30 -4.20
N SER A 20 -8.87 10.06 -5.52
CA SER A 20 -9.79 9.05 -6.06
C SER A 20 -9.37 7.61 -5.75
N LEU A 21 -8.11 7.41 -5.35
CA LEU A 21 -7.54 6.09 -5.09
C LEU A 21 -7.66 5.66 -3.63
N VAL A 22 -8.22 6.52 -2.78
CA VAL A 22 -8.20 6.32 -1.34
C VAL A 22 -9.58 6.64 -0.75
N PRO A 23 -9.84 6.26 0.51
CA PRO A 23 -11.11 6.60 1.16
C PRO A 23 -11.33 8.11 1.25
N GLN A 24 -12.59 8.51 1.35
CA GLN A 24 -12.97 9.93 1.43
C GLN A 24 -12.40 10.65 2.65
N TRP A 25 -12.02 9.92 3.70
CA TRP A 25 -11.42 10.55 4.87
C TRP A 25 -9.97 10.99 4.64
N VAL A 26 -9.34 10.51 3.58
CA VAL A 26 -8.01 11.00 3.17
C VAL A 26 -8.23 12.21 2.28
N LYS A 27 -8.13 13.40 2.86
CA LYS A 27 -8.43 14.65 2.17
C LYS A 27 -7.19 15.38 1.69
N ASP A 28 -6.03 15.03 2.20
CA ASP A 28 -4.76 15.68 1.88
C ASP A 28 -3.90 14.71 1.07
N GLU A 29 -3.53 15.13 -0.14
CA GLU A 29 -2.66 14.33 -1.00
C GLU A 29 -1.31 14.01 -0.35
N SER A 30 -0.87 14.80 0.63
CA SER A 30 0.37 14.52 1.34
C SER A 30 0.28 13.27 2.21
N ASP A 31 -0.93 12.77 2.49
CA ASP A 31 -1.14 11.52 3.20
C ASP A 31 -1.21 10.31 2.27
N VAL A 32 -1.09 10.52 0.96
CA VAL A 32 -1.04 9.46 -0.03
C VAL A 32 0.41 9.27 -0.45
N VAL A 33 0.92 8.06 -0.27
CA VAL A 33 2.29 7.71 -0.65
C VAL A 33 2.23 6.81 -1.86
N LEU A 34 2.85 7.23 -2.96
CA LEU A 34 3.02 6.40 -4.15
C LEU A 34 4.35 5.66 -4.06
N ILE A 35 4.29 4.34 -4.09
CA ILE A 35 5.52 3.52 -4.12
C ILE A 35 6.19 3.67 -5.50
N PHE A 36 5.39 3.62 -6.55
CA PHE A 36 5.80 3.93 -7.91
C PHE A 36 4.88 5.00 -8.48
N ASP A 37 5.33 5.67 -9.54
CA ASP A 37 4.50 6.64 -10.24
C ASP A 37 4.77 6.54 -11.74
N SER A 38 4.12 5.58 -12.38
CA SER A 38 4.34 5.28 -13.79
C SER A 38 3.80 6.36 -14.73
N LEU A 39 2.89 7.20 -14.25
CA LEU A 39 2.29 8.26 -15.07
C LEU A 39 3.05 9.58 -14.99
N SER A 40 3.92 9.75 -14.01
CA SER A 40 4.68 10.98 -13.82
C SER A 40 6.07 10.86 -14.44
N THR A 41 6.53 11.95 -15.07
CA THR A 41 7.89 12.01 -15.59
C THR A 41 8.93 12.16 -14.47
N ASP A 42 8.51 12.70 -13.33
CA ASP A 42 9.39 12.93 -12.17
C ASP A 42 9.29 11.83 -11.12
N GLY A 43 8.35 10.92 -11.29
CA GLY A 43 8.15 9.84 -10.35
C GLY A 43 9.03 8.63 -10.64
N ILE A 44 8.88 7.61 -9.82
CA ILE A 44 9.60 6.36 -9.98
C ILE A 44 8.71 5.44 -10.84
N PRO A 45 9.11 5.12 -12.09
CA PRO A 45 8.34 4.21 -12.91
C PRO A 45 8.38 2.79 -12.31
N ARG A 46 7.29 2.06 -12.47
CA ARG A 46 7.21 0.70 -11.95
C ARG A 46 7.97 -0.24 -12.89
N PRO A 47 9.04 -0.88 -12.40
CA PRO A 47 9.74 -1.90 -13.21
C PRO A 47 8.91 -3.17 -13.29
N SER A 48 9.38 -4.12 -14.09
CA SER A 48 8.71 -5.42 -14.17
C SER A 48 8.58 -6.04 -12.78
N VAL A 49 7.41 -6.59 -12.50
CA VAL A 49 7.13 -7.24 -11.21
C VAL A 49 8.06 -8.44 -10.96
N TRP A 50 8.63 -9.02 -12.02
CA TRP A 50 9.59 -10.13 -11.93
C TRP A 50 10.99 -9.67 -11.53
N SER A 51 11.27 -8.37 -11.59
CA SER A 51 12.61 -7.86 -11.40
C SER A 51 12.91 -7.62 -9.93
N LYS A 52 14.20 -7.68 -9.60
CA LYS A 52 14.68 -7.36 -8.26
C LYS A 52 14.44 -5.90 -7.92
N GLU A 53 14.41 -5.04 -8.92
CA GLU A 53 14.19 -3.60 -8.75
C GLU A 53 12.80 -3.32 -8.18
N PHE A 54 11.80 -4.10 -8.58
CA PHE A 54 10.45 -3.97 -8.03
C PHE A 54 10.46 -4.21 -6.52
N GLN A 55 11.02 -5.35 -6.09
CA GLN A 55 11.13 -5.69 -4.68
C GLN A 55 11.92 -4.65 -3.89
N LYS A 56 13.08 -4.27 -4.42
CA LYS A 56 13.96 -3.30 -3.78
C LYS A 56 13.25 -1.99 -3.54
N GLN A 57 12.53 -1.48 -4.54
CA GLN A 57 11.87 -0.19 -4.41
C GLN A 57 10.74 -0.24 -3.38
N VAL A 58 9.95 -1.31 -3.36
CA VAL A 58 8.90 -1.46 -2.35
C VAL A 58 9.52 -1.45 -0.95
N ILE A 59 10.54 -2.26 -0.74
CA ILE A 59 11.21 -2.37 0.56
C ILE A 59 11.82 -1.03 0.96
N GLN A 60 12.50 -0.35 0.03
CA GLN A 60 13.16 0.92 0.31
C GLN A 60 12.17 2.01 0.72
N ILE A 61 11.04 2.10 0.03
CA ILE A 61 10.02 3.11 0.37
C ILE A 61 9.42 2.84 1.74
N LEU A 62 9.10 1.58 2.03
CA LEU A 62 8.52 1.22 3.33
C LEU A 62 9.50 1.50 4.47
N ASP A 63 10.79 1.24 4.25
CA ASP A 63 11.81 1.51 5.25
C ASP A 63 12.10 3.01 5.39
N LYS A 64 12.26 3.70 4.25
CA LYS A 64 12.57 5.13 4.24
C LYS A 64 11.48 5.94 4.93
N LEU A 65 10.22 5.62 4.67
CA LEU A 65 9.08 6.36 5.20
C LEU A 65 8.57 5.77 6.51
N LYS A 66 9.21 4.73 7.01
CA LYS A 66 8.85 4.11 8.30
C LYS A 66 7.37 3.72 8.33
N PHE A 67 7.00 2.80 7.45
CA PHE A 67 5.63 2.29 7.42
C PHE A 67 5.23 1.81 8.82
N ASP A 68 4.13 2.39 9.34
CA ASP A 68 3.63 2.09 10.67
C ASP A 68 2.46 1.12 10.56
N THR A 69 2.65 -0.09 11.05
CA THR A 69 1.64 -1.16 10.93
C THR A 69 0.34 -0.86 11.68
N GLU A 70 0.37 0.09 12.62
CA GLU A 70 -0.82 0.47 13.39
C GLU A 70 -1.57 1.66 12.77
N LEU A 71 -0.87 2.54 12.07
CA LEU A 71 -1.44 3.78 11.54
C LEU A 71 -1.64 3.75 10.04
N ASP A 72 -0.70 3.16 9.31
CA ASP A 72 -0.68 3.25 7.87
C ASP A 72 -1.45 2.10 7.22
N TYR A 73 -1.92 2.36 6.00
CA TYR A 73 -2.68 1.38 5.22
C TYR A 73 -1.99 1.12 3.89
N PHE A 74 -2.12 -0.10 3.39
CA PHE A 74 -1.79 -0.40 2.00
C PHE A 74 -3.08 -0.51 1.20
N VAL A 75 -3.23 0.35 0.18
CA VAL A 75 -4.44 0.39 -0.65
C VAL A 75 -4.32 -0.66 -1.74
N VAL A 76 -5.25 -1.60 -1.76
CA VAL A 76 -5.29 -2.66 -2.77
C VAL A 76 -6.09 -2.15 -3.96
N THR A 77 -5.39 -1.56 -4.93
CA THR A 77 -5.97 -1.04 -6.16
C THR A 77 -5.00 -1.22 -7.31
N GLY A 78 -5.51 -1.41 -8.52
CA GLY A 78 -4.69 -1.62 -9.70
C GLY A 78 -4.67 -3.06 -10.16
N HIS A 79 -3.62 -3.42 -10.90
CA HIS A 79 -3.51 -4.75 -11.47
C HIS A 79 -3.22 -5.81 -10.42
N PHE A 80 -3.85 -6.96 -10.59
CA PHE A 80 -3.80 -8.06 -9.62
C PHE A 80 -2.37 -8.53 -9.33
N VAL A 81 -1.56 -8.78 -10.37
CA VAL A 81 -0.23 -9.40 -10.17
C VAL A 81 0.70 -8.50 -9.37
N PRO A 82 0.90 -7.21 -9.72
CA PRO A 82 1.74 -6.33 -8.90
C PRO A 82 1.22 -6.17 -7.47
N ILE A 83 -0.09 -6.07 -7.29
CA ILE A 83 -0.70 -5.93 -5.96
C ILE A 83 -0.45 -7.18 -5.12
N THR A 84 -0.64 -8.35 -5.70
CA THR A 84 -0.41 -9.62 -4.98
C THR A 84 1.06 -9.75 -4.58
N THR A 85 1.96 -9.41 -5.50
CA THR A 85 3.41 -9.45 -5.21
C THR A 85 3.77 -8.49 -4.08
N ALA A 86 3.21 -7.27 -4.13
CA ALA A 86 3.45 -6.29 -3.07
C ALA A 86 2.91 -6.77 -1.73
N CYS A 87 1.73 -7.39 -1.69
CA CYS A 87 1.19 -7.95 -0.46
C CYS A 87 2.11 -9.02 0.14
N CYS A 88 2.72 -9.84 -0.71
CA CYS A 88 3.69 -10.83 -0.24
C CYS A 88 4.92 -10.16 0.38
N ILE A 89 5.38 -9.05 -0.20
CA ILE A 89 6.50 -8.29 0.36
C ILE A 89 6.13 -7.71 1.72
N PHE A 90 4.94 -7.12 1.84
CA PHE A 90 4.44 -6.62 3.13
C PHE A 90 4.42 -7.74 4.18
N GLY A 91 3.93 -8.92 3.79
CA GLY A 91 3.88 -10.07 4.68
C GLY A 91 5.25 -10.58 5.10
N MET A 92 6.27 -10.41 4.26
CA MET A 92 7.63 -10.75 4.62
C MET A 92 8.25 -9.77 5.62
N LEU A 93 7.84 -8.51 5.55
CA LEU A 93 8.42 -7.44 6.37
C LEU A 93 7.68 -7.24 7.69
N PHE A 94 6.39 -7.51 7.74
CA PHE A 94 5.54 -7.19 8.87
C PHE A 94 4.70 -8.40 9.27
N ASP A 95 4.58 -8.64 10.57
CA ASP A 95 3.72 -9.71 11.08
C ASP A 95 2.24 -9.38 10.92
N THR A 96 1.92 -8.10 10.90
CA THR A 96 0.55 -7.63 10.81
C THR A 96 0.55 -6.26 10.11
N PHE A 97 -0.47 -6.03 9.30
CA PHE A 97 -0.67 -4.74 8.63
C PHE A 97 -2.11 -4.66 8.16
N THR A 98 -2.55 -3.46 7.79
CA THR A 98 -3.92 -3.23 7.34
C THR A 98 -3.94 -2.88 5.86
N ILE A 99 -4.80 -3.55 5.11
CA ILE A 99 -5.07 -3.20 3.72
C ILE A 99 -6.41 -2.49 3.62
N LEU A 100 -6.53 -1.64 2.60
CA LEU A 100 -7.80 -1.02 2.23
C LEU A 100 -8.23 -1.57 0.89
N GLN A 101 -9.42 -2.13 0.82
CA GLN A 101 -10.00 -2.67 -0.40
C GLN A 101 -11.33 -2.01 -0.67
N PHE A 102 -11.55 -1.56 -1.91
CA PHE A 102 -12.83 -1.00 -2.29
C PHE A 102 -13.86 -2.11 -2.49
N SER A 103 -14.99 -1.99 -1.80
CA SER A 103 -16.10 -2.91 -1.93
C SER A 103 -17.17 -2.31 -2.84
N ASN A 104 -17.45 -2.98 -3.95
CA ASN A 104 -18.51 -2.52 -4.87
C ASN A 104 -19.89 -2.66 -4.23
N ALA A 105 -20.08 -3.66 -3.39
CA ALA A 105 -21.37 -3.87 -2.72
C ALA A 105 -21.69 -2.75 -1.76
N GLU A 106 -20.70 -2.25 -1.03
CA GLU A 106 -20.88 -1.20 -0.03
C GLU A 106 -20.51 0.18 -0.55
N ARG A 107 -19.90 0.26 -1.72
CA ARG A 107 -19.41 1.50 -2.35
C ARG A 107 -18.49 2.26 -1.41
N ALA A 108 -17.63 1.56 -0.71
CA ALA A 108 -16.73 2.13 0.26
C ALA A 108 -15.46 1.28 0.38
N TYR A 109 -14.41 1.90 0.89
CA TYR A 109 -13.21 1.15 1.25
C TYR A 109 -13.42 0.44 2.57
N ILE A 110 -13.00 -0.81 2.60
CA ILE A 110 -13.06 -1.67 3.79
C ILE A 110 -11.63 -1.90 4.26
N ALA A 111 -11.40 -1.68 5.55
CA ALA A 111 -10.11 -1.97 6.18
C ALA A 111 -10.08 -3.43 6.62
N ILE A 112 -9.06 -4.15 6.18
CA ILE A 112 -8.89 -5.57 6.51
C ILE A 112 -7.55 -5.71 7.21
N ARG A 113 -7.57 -6.18 8.45
CA ARG A 113 -6.35 -6.45 9.20
C ARG A 113 -5.80 -7.80 8.79
N VAL A 114 -4.57 -7.81 8.27
CA VAL A 114 -3.87 -9.03 7.92
C VAL A 114 -2.96 -9.40 9.07
N GLU A 115 -3.13 -10.60 9.59
CA GLU A 115 -2.31 -11.11 10.69
C GLU A 115 -1.76 -12.48 10.32
N TYR A 116 -0.46 -12.64 10.48
CA TYR A 116 0.19 -13.92 10.22
C TYR A 116 0.35 -14.68 11.53
N GLN A 117 -0.13 -15.91 11.54
CA GLN A 117 0.00 -16.79 12.70
C GLN A 117 1.10 -17.79 12.45
N ASN A 118 1.78 -18.19 13.51
CA ASN A 118 2.72 -19.29 13.46
C ASN A 118 1.97 -20.56 13.10
N ALA A 119 2.52 -21.37 12.18
CA ALA A 119 1.90 -22.60 11.75
C ALA A 119 1.61 -23.56 12.91
N ASP A 120 2.40 -23.51 13.97
CA ASP A 120 2.20 -24.35 15.16
C ASP A 120 0.98 -23.95 15.98
N THR A 121 0.46 -22.74 15.78
CA THR A 121 -0.72 -22.26 16.50
C THR A 121 -2.02 -22.44 15.70
N VAL A 122 -1.91 -22.86 14.45
CA VAL A 122 -3.06 -23.10 13.59
C VAL A 122 -3.53 -24.53 13.83
N SER A 123 -4.72 -24.66 14.35
CA SER A 123 -5.31 -25.96 14.63
C SER A 123 -6.41 -26.30 13.61
#